data_00d45dea39d39141255ca64e95975ad9
#
_entry.id   00d45dea39d39141255ca64e95975ad9
#
_cell.length_a   1.000
_cell.length_b   1.000
_cell.length_c   1.000
_cell.angle_alpha   90.00
_cell.angle_beta   90.00
_cell.angle_gamma   90.00
#
_symmetry.space_group_name_H-M   'P 1'
#
loop_
_entity.id
_entity.type
_entity.pdbx_description
1 polymer ?
#
loop_
_entity_poly.entity_id
_entity_poly.type
_entity_poly.pdbx_seq_one_letter_code
_entity_poly.pdbx_strand_id
1 'polypeptide(L)'
;MISGTPANPVPAGDIHVDYNYIASIFPEAASYVGETIGIQTKRGCPYHCEFCLYPYIEGEHVRYRDPEAILGEIDYLYTHWNIRKVWFADAQFIPGSAAIPHCTTLLEGLVRRGLPVEWGGYVRTSLITPELARLMVASGVGDLEISITSGSQKVLNEMGMGFRLDHLYEGCRYLKKEGYQGKVTLNYSMNAPGETEETLLESIHSYKVIADIMGKGQIKPVIFFIGVQPHTRIEERLIESGYLDKIYNPLSLNPFAIRKLLYNPPPLDRMIAASCLEAWGEKEEERGERVMLALEKRLRGE
;
A
#
# COMPACT_ATOMS: atom_id res chain seq x y z
N MET A 1 -2.83 29.46 3.94
CA MET A 1 -3.84 28.43 4.28
C MET A 1 -4.81 28.35 3.12
N ILE A 2 -4.75 27.30 2.33
CA ILE A 2 -5.78 27.01 1.33
C ILE A 2 -6.86 26.22 2.10
N SER A 3 -7.80 26.94 2.70
CA SER A 3 -9.00 26.36 3.29
C SER A 3 -10.00 26.11 2.18
N GLY A 4 -9.93 24.99 1.52
CA GLY A 4 -10.91 24.55 0.56
C GLY A 4 -11.25 23.09 0.82
N THR A 5 -12.35 22.83 1.53
CA THR A 5 -13.08 21.60 1.30
C THR A 5 -13.34 21.52 -0.20
N PRO A 6 -12.95 20.45 -0.90
CA PRO A 6 -13.24 20.33 -2.31
C PRO A 6 -14.76 20.27 -2.47
N ALA A 7 -15.36 21.39 -2.83
CA ALA A 7 -16.81 21.54 -2.93
C ALA A 7 -17.42 20.63 -4.03
N ASN A 8 -16.61 20.19 -4.99
CA ASN A 8 -16.98 19.21 -6.01
C ASN A 8 -15.74 18.42 -6.44
N PRO A 9 -15.56 17.19 -5.98
CA PRO A 9 -14.49 16.35 -6.47
C PRO A 9 -14.69 16.06 -7.97
N VAL A 10 -13.64 16.30 -8.77
CA VAL A 10 -13.66 16.00 -10.20
C VAL A 10 -14.02 14.53 -10.42
N PRO A 11 -14.98 14.20 -11.29
CA PRO A 11 -15.29 12.84 -11.65
C PRO A 11 -14.03 12.11 -12.16
N ALA A 12 -13.85 10.84 -11.78
CA ALA A 12 -12.67 10.08 -12.22
C ALA A 12 -12.66 9.87 -13.75
N GLY A 13 -13.84 9.84 -14.37
CA GLY A 13 -14.00 9.70 -15.83
C GLY A 13 -13.42 10.86 -16.65
N ASP A 14 -13.26 12.04 -16.03
CA ASP A 14 -12.71 13.23 -16.71
C ASP A 14 -11.16 13.26 -16.70
N ILE A 15 -10.52 12.24 -16.09
CA ILE A 15 -9.06 12.15 -16.08
C ILE A 15 -8.62 11.48 -17.37
N HIS A 16 -8.14 12.27 -18.29
CA HIS A 16 -7.52 11.81 -19.53
C HIS A 16 -6.09 12.32 -19.57
N VAL A 17 -5.15 11.40 -19.83
CA VAL A 17 -3.75 11.72 -20.05
C VAL A 17 -3.52 11.72 -21.55
N ASP A 18 -3.21 12.89 -22.12
CA ASP A 18 -2.84 13.01 -23.54
C ASP A 18 -1.35 12.75 -23.72
N TYR A 19 -1.00 11.49 -23.92
CA TYR A 19 0.40 11.08 -24.15
C TYR A 19 0.98 11.62 -25.45
N ASN A 20 0.16 11.91 -26.47
CA ASN A 20 0.63 12.54 -27.71
C ASN A 20 1.06 13.98 -27.45
N TYR A 21 0.26 14.71 -26.63
CA TYR A 21 0.65 16.05 -26.22
C TYR A 21 1.93 16.02 -25.39
N ILE A 22 2.04 15.12 -24.40
CA ILE A 22 3.26 14.95 -23.61
C ILE A 22 4.47 14.70 -24.53
N ALA A 23 4.36 13.75 -25.45
CA ALA A 23 5.45 13.43 -26.40
C ALA A 23 5.77 14.60 -27.33
N SER A 24 4.79 15.46 -27.65
CA SER A 24 5.02 16.63 -28.49
C SER A 24 5.86 17.72 -27.82
N ILE A 25 5.72 17.89 -26.49
CA ILE A 25 6.48 18.87 -25.71
C ILE A 25 7.72 18.29 -25.04
N PHE A 26 7.76 16.96 -24.88
CA PHE A 26 8.87 16.23 -24.30
C PHE A 26 9.08 14.91 -25.06
N PRO A 27 9.80 14.95 -26.21
CA PRO A 27 9.97 13.78 -27.08
C PRO A 27 10.61 12.56 -26.41
N GLU A 28 11.47 12.79 -25.42
CA GLU A 28 12.13 11.70 -24.67
C GLU A 28 11.31 11.17 -23.49
N ALA A 29 10.07 11.60 -23.30
CA ALA A 29 9.23 11.22 -22.16
C ALA A 29 9.19 9.68 -21.95
N ALA A 30 9.03 8.92 -23.01
CA ALA A 30 9.00 7.46 -22.93
C ALA A 30 10.29 6.86 -22.34
N SER A 31 11.46 7.44 -22.62
CA SER A 31 12.74 6.97 -22.09
C SER A 31 12.92 7.26 -20.60
N TYR A 32 12.28 8.32 -20.09
CA TYR A 32 12.31 8.65 -18.67
C TYR A 32 11.36 7.81 -17.84
N VAL A 33 10.26 7.34 -18.42
CA VAL A 33 9.31 6.47 -17.73
C VAL A 33 9.89 5.07 -17.46
N GLY A 34 10.83 4.64 -18.29
CA GLY A 34 11.39 3.29 -18.21
C GLY A 34 10.36 2.22 -18.58
N GLU A 35 10.33 1.11 -17.83
CA GLU A 35 9.45 -0.03 -18.15
C GLU A 35 8.09 0.03 -17.43
N THR A 36 7.95 0.89 -16.40
CA THR A 36 6.77 0.91 -15.52
C THR A 36 6.16 2.31 -15.46
N ILE A 37 4.86 2.40 -15.61
CA ILE A 37 4.09 3.63 -15.46
C ILE A 37 2.92 3.45 -14.50
N GLY A 38 2.61 4.53 -13.74
CA GLY A 38 1.44 4.58 -12.88
C GLY A 38 0.18 4.93 -13.66
N ILE A 39 -0.86 4.10 -13.56
CA ILE A 39 -2.19 4.35 -14.13
C ILE A 39 -3.20 4.37 -13.00
N GLN A 40 -3.94 5.46 -12.87
CA GLN A 40 -5.02 5.53 -11.90
C GLN A 40 -6.32 4.96 -12.50
N THR A 41 -6.91 3.95 -11.86
CA THR A 41 -8.15 3.34 -12.33
C THR A 41 -9.38 3.87 -11.62
N LYS A 42 -9.20 4.40 -10.41
CA LYS A 42 -10.22 5.02 -9.58
C LYS A 42 -9.62 6.00 -8.59
N ARG A 43 -10.44 6.85 -8.01
CA ARG A 43 -10.07 7.81 -6.95
C ARG A 43 -10.98 7.68 -5.75
N GLY A 44 -10.44 8.00 -4.58
CA GLY A 44 -11.12 7.95 -3.30
C GLY A 44 -10.91 6.64 -2.56
N CYS A 45 -11.07 6.68 -1.24
CA CYS A 45 -10.93 5.53 -0.37
C CYS A 45 -11.95 5.60 0.76
N PRO A 46 -12.83 4.58 0.92
CA PRO A 46 -13.89 4.59 1.93
C PRO A 46 -13.39 4.21 3.33
N TYR A 47 -12.10 3.92 3.48
CA TYR A 47 -11.52 3.52 4.75
C TYR A 47 -11.01 4.73 5.54
N HIS A 48 -11.07 4.60 6.85
CA HIS A 48 -10.66 5.65 7.79
C HIS A 48 -9.48 5.17 8.66
N CYS A 49 -8.45 4.61 8.01
CA CYS A 49 -7.22 4.24 8.71
C CYS A 49 -6.63 5.47 9.40
N GLU A 50 -6.31 5.38 10.70
CA GLU A 50 -5.94 6.53 11.53
C GLU A 50 -4.82 7.40 10.96
N PHE A 51 -3.83 6.80 10.30
CA PHE A 51 -2.65 7.49 9.77
C PHE A 51 -2.81 7.98 8.33
N CYS A 52 -3.91 7.63 7.64
CA CYS A 52 -4.00 7.79 6.19
C CYS A 52 -4.60 9.12 5.76
N LEU A 53 -3.85 9.85 4.95
CA LEU A 53 -4.25 11.14 4.40
C LEU A 53 -5.13 11.00 3.13
N TYR A 54 -5.22 9.81 2.53
CA TYR A 54 -5.88 9.61 1.24
C TYR A 54 -7.35 10.06 1.19
N PRO A 55 -8.19 9.74 2.21
CA PRO A 55 -9.58 10.22 2.22
C PRO A 55 -9.70 11.74 2.25
N TYR A 56 -8.74 12.44 2.87
CA TYR A 56 -8.71 13.90 2.87
C TYR A 56 -8.34 14.48 1.49
N ILE A 57 -7.38 13.85 0.79
CA ILE A 57 -6.90 14.34 -0.51
C ILE A 57 -7.87 13.99 -1.64
N GLU A 58 -8.34 12.75 -1.68
CA GLU A 58 -9.12 12.23 -2.81
C GLU A 58 -10.60 12.00 -2.50
N GLY A 59 -11.01 12.19 -1.24
CA GLY A 59 -12.36 11.97 -0.77
C GLY A 59 -12.66 10.51 -0.40
N GLU A 60 -13.77 10.32 0.33
CA GLU A 60 -14.19 9.01 0.86
C GLU A 60 -15.00 8.20 -0.17
N HIS A 61 -15.58 8.84 -1.17
CA HIS A 61 -16.36 8.19 -2.21
C HIS A 61 -15.47 7.73 -3.36
N VAL A 62 -15.57 6.45 -3.68
CA VAL A 62 -14.82 5.89 -4.81
C VAL A 62 -15.45 6.33 -6.12
N ARG A 63 -14.67 6.94 -6.99
CA ARG A 63 -15.03 7.37 -8.34
C ARG A 63 -14.22 6.57 -9.34
N TYR A 64 -14.90 5.90 -10.24
CA TYR A 64 -14.29 4.97 -11.19
C TYR A 64 -14.07 5.64 -12.54
N ARG A 65 -12.93 5.32 -13.17
CA ARG A 65 -12.74 5.56 -14.60
C ARG A 65 -13.39 4.44 -15.40
N ASP A 66 -13.78 4.74 -16.62
CA ASP A 66 -14.28 3.72 -17.53
C ASP A 66 -13.19 2.65 -17.81
N PRO A 67 -13.46 1.36 -17.59
CA PRO A 67 -12.50 0.29 -17.86
C PRO A 67 -11.98 0.27 -19.30
N GLU A 68 -12.82 0.56 -20.31
CA GLU A 68 -12.37 0.59 -21.70
C GLU A 68 -11.41 1.76 -21.98
N ALA A 69 -11.62 2.91 -21.32
CA ALA A 69 -10.67 4.03 -21.41
C ALA A 69 -9.33 3.68 -20.78
N ILE A 70 -9.31 2.98 -19.62
CA ILE A 70 -8.07 2.51 -18.98
C ILE A 70 -7.35 1.50 -19.87
N LEU A 71 -8.08 0.56 -20.44
CA LEU A 71 -7.54 -0.45 -21.34
C LEU A 71 -6.97 0.17 -22.62
N GLY A 72 -7.64 1.18 -23.18
CA GLY A 72 -7.14 1.95 -24.33
C GLY A 72 -5.85 2.71 -23.99
N GLU A 73 -5.71 3.24 -22.78
CA GLU A 73 -4.49 3.85 -22.28
C GLU A 73 -3.34 2.84 -22.20
N ILE A 74 -3.58 1.65 -21.69
CA ILE A 74 -2.60 0.56 -21.64
C ILE A 74 -2.17 0.12 -23.04
N ASP A 75 -3.13 -0.05 -23.96
CA ASP A 75 -2.83 -0.37 -25.36
C ASP A 75 -1.90 0.67 -26.02
N TYR A 76 -2.22 1.94 -25.80
CA TYR A 76 -1.42 3.06 -26.31
C TYR A 76 0.00 3.01 -25.76
N LEU A 77 0.17 2.91 -24.46
CA LEU A 77 1.45 2.87 -23.76
C LEU A 77 2.29 1.65 -24.19
N TYR A 78 1.64 0.49 -24.32
CA TYR A 78 2.30 -0.70 -24.82
C TYR A 78 2.81 -0.53 -26.26
N THR A 79 1.97 0.02 -27.14
CA THR A 79 2.27 0.11 -28.59
C THR A 79 3.25 1.22 -28.92
N HIS A 80 3.12 2.39 -28.28
CA HIS A 80 3.88 3.59 -28.66
C HIS A 80 5.06 3.87 -27.72
N TRP A 81 4.97 3.46 -26.45
CA TRP A 81 6.01 3.73 -25.46
C TRP A 81 6.74 2.48 -24.98
N ASN A 82 6.42 1.31 -25.55
CA ASN A 82 7.01 0.01 -25.19
C ASN A 82 6.88 -0.34 -23.69
N ILE A 83 5.83 0.17 -23.01
CA ILE A 83 5.57 -0.12 -21.60
C ILE A 83 5.16 -1.58 -21.46
N ARG A 84 5.80 -2.29 -20.53
CA ARG A 84 5.57 -3.71 -20.23
C ARG A 84 4.99 -3.92 -18.83
N LYS A 85 5.09 -2.90 -17.99
CA LYS A 85 4.57 -2.95 -16.62
C LYS A 85 3.73 -1.72 -16.33
N VAL A 86 2.57 -1.90 -15.72
CA VAL A 86 1.75 -0.82 -15.22
C VAL A 86 1.55 -0.98 -13.71
N TRP A 87 1.56 0.12 -13.00
CA TRP A 87 1.21 0.15 -11.59
C TRP A 87 -0.14 0.84 -11.44
N PHE A 88 -1.15 0.11 -10.96
CA PHE A 88 -2.42 0.74 -10.63
C PHE A 88 -2.26 1.62 -9.39
N ALA A 89 -2.09 2.93 -9.65
CA ALA A 89 -1.75 3.95 -8.66
C ALA A 89 -2.98 4.42 -7.84
N ASP A 90 -3.90 3.50 -7.60
CA ASP A 90 -5.07 3.72 -6.75
C ASP A 90 -4.67 3.65 -5.26
N ALA A 91 -5.43 4.27 -4.38
CA ALA A 91 -5.26 4.09 -2.93
C ALA A 91 -5.32 2.62 -2.51
N GLN A 92 -6.19 1.87 -3.17
CA GLN A 92 -6.34 0.41 -3.12
C GLN A 92 -6.98 -0.06 -4.42
N PHE A 93 -6.46 -1.12 -5.02
CA PHE A 93 -7.07 -1.71 -6.22
C PHE A 93 -8.48 -2.23 -5.95
N ILE A 94 -8.70 -2.80 -4.75
CA ILE A 94 -10.03 -3.23 -4.29
C ILE A 94 -10.39 -2.45 -3.03
N PRO A 95 -10.87 -1.18 -3.14
CA PRO A 95 -11.16 -0.34 -1.97
C PRO A 95 -12.41 -0.77 -1.18
N GLY A 96 -13.13 -1.78 -1.62
CA GLY A 96 -14.32 -2.33 -0.95
C GLY A 96 -15.04 -3.30 -1.87
N SER A 97 -16.01 -4.05 -1.34
CA SER A 97 -16.78 -5.03 -2.12
C SER A 97 -17.56 -4.37 -3.29
N ALA A 98 -17.98 -3.14 -3.14
CA ALA A 98 -18.64 -2.37 -4.22
C ALA A 98 -17.72 -2.11 -5.43
N ALA A 99 -16.39 -2.19 -5.26
CA ALA A 99 -15.45 -2.02 -6.36
C ALA A 99 -15.20 -3.31 -7.16
N ILE A 100 -15.58 -4.47 -6.64
CA ILE A 100 -15.31 -5.77 -7.27
C ILE A 100 -15.83 -5.82 -8.72
N PRO A 101 -17.05 -5.39 -9.06
CA PRO A 101 -17.52 -5.41 -10.45
C PRO A 101 -16.63 -4.61 -11.41
N HIS A 102 -16.22 -3.41 -11.02
CA HIS A 102 -15.29 -2.58 -11.80
C HIS A 102 -13.92 -3.25 -11.99
N CYS A 103 -13.35 -3.78 -10.91
CA CYS A 103 -12.07 -4.51 -10.97
C CYS A 103 -12.18 -5.74 -11.88
N THR A 104 -13.28 -6.51 -11.77
CA THR A 104 -13.54 -7.68 -12.61
C THR A 104 -13.59 -7.28 -14.08
N THR A 105 -14.39 -6.27 -14.45
CA THR A 105 -14.50 -5.79 -15.83
C THR A 105 -13.15 -5.36 -16.41
N LEU A 106 -12.33 -4.66 -15.63
CA LEU A 106 -11.00 -4.24 -16.04
C LEU A 106 -10.08 -5.45 -16.27
N LEU A 107 -10.05 -6.40 -15.33
CA LEU A 107 -9.20 -7.59 -15.45
C LEU A 107 -9.64 -8.51 -16.59
N GLU A 108 -10.95 -8.71 -16.81
CA GLU A 108 -11.49 -9.43 -17.98
C GLU A 108 -11.08 -8.74 -19.28
N GLY A 109 -11.08 -7.41 -19.29
CA GLY A 109 -10.60 -6.63 -20.43
C GLY A 109 -9.13 -6.86 -20.72
N LEU A 110 -8.26 -6.93 -19.70
CA LEU A 110 -6.84 -7.26 -19.85
C LEU A 110 -6.66 -8.67 -20.43
N VAL A 111 -7.38 -9.66 -19.88
CA VAL A 111 -7.36 -11.04 -20.40
C VAL A 111 -7.79 -11.08 -21.87
N ARG A 112 -8.87 -10.42 -22.22
CA ARG A 112 -9.42 -10.39 -23.59
C ARG A 112 -8.46 -9.75 -24.59
N ARG A 113 -7.70 -8.72 -24.17
CA ARG A 113 -6.72 -8.04 -25.04
C ARG A 113 -5.45 -8.85 -25.23
N GLY A 114 -5.09 -9.71 -24.25
CA GLY A 114 -3.92 -10.60 -24.34
C GLY A 114 -2.59 -9.88 -24.51
N LEU A 115 -2.49 -8.63 -24.05
CA LEU A 115 -1.23 -7.89 -24.10
C LEU A 115 -0.23 -8.47 -23.12
N PRO A 116 1.06 -8.60 -23.46
CA PRO A 116 2.09 -9.04 -22.54
C PRO A 116 2.52 -7.88 -21.62
N VAL A 117 1.56 -7.35 -20.89
CA VAL A 117 1.74 -6.28 -19.90
C VAL A 117 1.46 -6.85 -18.51
N GLU A 118 2.43 -6.73 -17.63
CA GLU A 118 2.29 -7.06 -16.21
C GLU A 118 1.68 -5.87 -15.47
N TRP A 119 0.76 -6.12 -14.55
CA TRP A 119 0.22 -5.07 -13.69
C TRP A 119 0.48 -5.35 -12.22
N GLY A 120 0.68 -4.29 -11.42
CA GLY A 120 0.82 -4.35 -9.97
C GLY A 120 0.01 -3.26 -9.29
N GLY A 121 0.01 -3.25 -7.97
CA GLY A 121 -0.69 -2.22 -7.21
C GLY A 121 -0.83 -2.53 -5.72
N TYR A 122 -1.41 -1.58 -4.99
CA TYR A 122 -1.81 -1.78 -3.59
C TYR A 122 -3.08 -2.62 -3.52
N VAL A 123 -3.00 -3.78 -2.87
CA VAL A 123 -4.12 -4.72 -2.81
C VAL A 123 -4.46 -5.11 -1.39
N ARG A 124 -5.73 -5.06 -1.06
CA ARG A 124 -6.28 -5.62 0.17
C ARG A 124 -6.71 -7.06 -0.08
N THR A 125 -5.88 -8.04 0.27
CA THR A 125 -6.14 -9.45 -0.02
C THR A 125 -7.37 -10.02 0.69
N SER A 126 -7.83 -9.41 1.79
CA SER A 126 -9.05 -9.81 2.51
C SER A 126 -10.35 -9.73 1.69
N LEU A 127 -10.30 -9.12 0.50
CA LEU A 127 -11.43 -9.02 -0.42
C LEU A 127 -11.26 -9.91 -1.67
N ILE A 128 -10.17 -10.65 -1.76
CA ILE A 128 -9.91 -11.55 -2.89
C ILE A 128 -10.70 -12.84 -2.69
N THR A 129 -11.59 -13.14 -3.64
CA THR A 129 -12.27 -14.43 -3.75
C THR A 129 -11.49 -15.38 -4.65
N PRO A 130 -11.78 -16.69 -4.66
CA PRO A 130 -11.15 -17.63 -5.59
C PRO A 130 -11.28 -17.20 -7.07
N GLU A 131 -12.46 -16.71 -7.46
CA GLU A 131 -12.74 -16.24 -8.82
C GLU A 131 -11.89 -15.02 -9.17
N LEU A 132 -11.79 -14.07 -8.23
CA LEU A 132 -11.00 -12.87 -8.43
C LEU A 132 -9.50 -13.19 -8.48
N ALA A 133 -9.01 -14.10 -7.62
CA ALA A 133 -7.63 -14.58 -7.66
C ALA A 133 -7.26 -15.19 -9.01
N ARG A 134 -8.13 -16.06 -9.55
CA ARG A 134 -7.95 -16.66 -10.87
C ARG A 134 -7.88 -15.60 -11.96
N LEU A 135 -8.76 -14.61 -11.91
CA LEU A 135 -8.81 -13.53 -12.89
C LEU A 135 -7.58 -12.61 -12.79
N MET A 136 -7.13 -12.29 -11.57
CA MET A 136 -5.89 -11.53 -11.35
C MET A 136 -4.69 -12.23 -11.99
N VAL A 137 -4.53 -13.53 -11.75
CA VAL A 137 -3.43 -14.31 -12.32
C VAL A 137 -3.56 -14.39 -13.85
N ALA A 138 -4.74 -14.66 -14.38
CA ALA A 138 -4.98 -14.73 -15.82
C ALA A 138 -4.73 -13.39 -16.55
N SER A 139 -4.95 -12.26 -15.87
CA SER A 139 -4.74 -10.91 -16.42
C SER A 139 -3.30 -10.41 -16.31
N GLY A 140 -2.36 -11.23 -15.83
CA GLY A 140 -0.95 -10.86 -15.75
C GLY A 140 -0.56 -10.06 -14.51
N VAL A 141 -1.14 -10.38 -13.35
CA VAL A 141 -0.73 -9.76 -12.09
C VAL A 141 0.73 -10.08 -11.78
N GLY A 142 1.53 -9.04 -11.59
CA GLY A 142 2.91 -9.10 -11.14
C GLY A 142 3.04 -8.76 -9.65
N ASP A 143 3.87 -7.77 -9.34
CA ASP A 143 4.17 -7.43 -7.95
C ASP A 143 2.99 -6.73 -7.26
N LEU A 144 2.70 -7.16 -6.03
CA LEU A 144 1.65 -6.59 -5.20
C LEU A 144 2.22 -5.97 -3.93
N GLU A 145 1.57 -4.94 -3.44
CA GLU A 145 1.89 -4.31 -2.17
C GLU A 145 0.70 -4.41 -1.22
N ILE A 146 0.94 -5.00 -0.04
CA ILE A 146 -0.09 -5.24 0.97
C ILE A 146 0.29 -4.49 2.24
N SER A 147 -0.46 -3.45 2.57
CA SER A 147 -0.30 -2.71 3.81
C SER A 147 -1.01 -3.44 4.95
N ILE A 148 -0.27 -4.33 5.63
CA ILE A 148 -0.79 -5.07 6.78
C ILE A 148 -0.88 -4.17 8.00
N THR A 149 0.09 -3.28 8.19
CA THR A 149 0.25 -2.37 9.32
C THR A 149 0.65 -3.10 10.61
N SER A 150 -0.14 -4.07 11.07
CA SER A 150 0.19 -4.92 12.23
C SER A 150 -0.33 -6.33 12.01
N GLY A 151 0.34 -7.31 12.57
CA GLY A 151 -0.13 -8.69 12.64
C GLY A 151 -1.02 -8.96 13.86
N SER A 152 -1.38 -7.94 14.60
CA SER A 152 -2.32 -8.01 15.73
C SER A 152 -3.70 -7.50 15.31
N GLN A 153 -4.72 -8.34 15.43
CA GLN A 153 -6.10 -7.92 15.14
C GLN A 153 -6.56 -6.80 16.06
N LYS A 154 -6.06 -6.77 17.30
CA LYS A 154 -6.34 -5.69 18.26
C LYS A 154 -5.83 -4.35 17.74
N VAL A 155 -4.56 -4.30 17.31
CA VAL A 155 -3.94 -3.09 16.76
C VAL A 155 -4.62 -2.67 15.45
N LEU A 156 -4.95 -3.62 14.56
CA LEU A 156 -5.67 -3.32 13.33
C LEU A 156 -7.04 -2.68 13.58
N ASN A 157 -7.77 -3.17 14.59
CA ASN A 157 -9.05 -2.60 14.96
C ASN A 157 -8.88 -1.18 15.52
N GLU A 158 -7.89 -0.98 16.38
CA GLU A 158 -7.58 0.34 16.97
C GLU A 158 -7.15 1.35 15.89
N MET A 159 -6.40 0.90 14.89
CA MET A 159 -5.95 1.72 13.75
C MET A 159 -7.03 1.91 12.66
N GLY A 160 -8.23 1.38 12.85
CA GLY A 160 -9.32 1.52 11.89
C GLY A 160 -9.07 0.87 10.53
N MET A 161 -8.24 -0.20 10.48
CA MET A 161 -7.83 -0.83 9.23
C MET A 161 -8.99 -1.54 8.49
N GLY A 162 -10.06 -1.90 9.19
CA GLY A 162 -11.30 -2.40 8.60
C GLY A 162 -11.19 -3.75 7.87
N PHE A 163 -10.24 -4.61 8.26
CA PHE A 163 -10.15 -5.99 7.77
C PHE A 163 -9.74 -6.97 8.88
N ARG A 164 -9.93 -8.25 8.61
CA ARG A 164 -9.53 -9.36 9.48
C ARG A 164 -8.31 -10.08 8.89
N LEU A 165 -7.38 -10.47 9.77
CA LEU A 165 -6.16 -11.17 9.37
C LEU A 165 -6.44 -12.55 8.74
N ASP A 166 -7.43 -13.29 9.26
CA ASP A 166 -7.83 -14.57 8.69
C ASP A 166 -8.27 -14.44 7.22
N HIS A 167 -9.10 -13.43 6.89
CA HIS A 167 -9.50 -13.16 5.52
C HIS A 167 -8.32 -12.72 4.64
N LEU A 168 -7.37 -11.97 5.21
CA LEU A 168 -6.15 -11.60 4.50
C LEU A 168 -5.33 -12.85 4.13
N TYR A 169 -5.16 -13.78 5.07
CA TYR A 169 -4.45 -15.05 4.81
C TYR A 169 -5.17 -15.92 3.78
N GLU A 170 -6.51 -15.95 3.80
CA GLU A 170 -7.31 -16.67 2.80
C GLU A 170 -7.08 -16.10 1.39
N GLY A 171 -7.12 -14.78 1.23
CA GLY A 171 -6.80 -14.14 -0.05
C GLY A 171 -5.41 -14.48 -0.56
N CYS A 172 -4.41 -14.55 0.31
CA CYS A 172 -3.07 -15.03 -0.04
C CYS A 172 -3.09 -16.51 -0.52
N ARG A 173 -3.85 -17.37 0.16
CA ARG A 173 -4.00 -18.80 -0.25
C ARG A 173 -4.68 -18.91 -1.62
N TYR A 174 -5.70 -18.09 -1.90
CA TYR A 174 -6.36 -18.10 -3.21
C TYR A 174 -5.40 -17.71 -4.33
N LEU A 175 -4.65 -16.62 -4.16
CA LEU A 175 -3.62 -16.21 -5.13
C LEU A 175 -2.58 -17.32 -5.35
N LYS A 176 -2.07 -17.92 -4.28
CA LYS A 176 -1.08 -19.01 -4.38
C LYS A 176 -1.64 -20.24 -5.09
N LYS A 177 -2.87 -20.61 -4.80
CA LYS A 177 -3.57 -21.76 -5.43
C LYS A 177 -3.74 -21.56 -6.94
N GLU A 178 -4.01 -20.34 -7.37
CA GLU A 178 -4.16 -20.00 -8.79
C GLU A 178 -2.82 -19.81 -9.51
N GLY A 179 -1.68 -20.02 -8.83
CA GLY A 179 -0.36 -20.00 -9.44
C GLY A 179 0.31 -18.63 -9.50
N TYR A 180 -0.09 -17.69 -8.65
CA TYR A 180 0.58 -16.39 -8.55
C TYR A 180 2.09 -16.52 -8.33
N GLN A 181 2.90 -15.81 -9.12
CA GLN A 181 4.36 -15.87 -9.11
C GLN A 181 5.04 -14.53 -8.79
N GLY A 182 4.29 -13.44 -8.72
CA GLY A 182 4.82 -12.10 -8.43
C GLY A 182 5.39 -11.99 -7.02
N LYS A 183 6.10 -10.91 -6.76
CA LYS A 183 6.56 -10.57 -5.39
C LYS A 183 5.45 -9.87 -4.63
N VAL A 184 5.44 -10.07 -3.33
CA VAL A 184 4.52 -9.40 -2.40
C VAL A 184 5.33 -8.59 -1.41
N THR A 185 5.21 -7.28 -1.47
CA THR A 185 5.73 -6.38 -0.44
C THR A 185 4.72 -6.30 0.69
N LEU A 186 5.14 -6.63 1.90
CA LEU A 186 4.33 -6.58 3.12
C LEU A 186 4.75 -5.40 3.98
N ASN A 187 3.90 -4.38 4.07
CA ASN A 187 4.19 -3.18 4.86
C ASN A 187 3.70 -3.33 6.30
N TYR A 188 4.64 -3.36 7.25
CA TYR A 188 4.37 -3.37 8.69
C TYR A 188 4.78 -2.03 9.30
N SER A 189 3.87 -1.37 10.01
CA SER A 189 4.24 -0.27 10.89
C SER A 189 4.63 -0.84 12.25
N MET A 190 5.84 -0.55 12.68
CA MET A 190 6.26 -0.91 14.04
C MET A 190 5.92 0.22 15.01
N ASN A 191 5.49 -0.16 16.22
CA ASN A 191 5.11 0.78 17.28
C ASN A 191 3.89 1.65 16.91
N ALA A 192 2.90 1.08 16.21
CA ALA A 192 1.60 1.74 16.02
C ALA A 192 0.91 2.01 17.38
N PRO A 193 -0.02 2.96 17.46
CA PRO A 193 -0.85 3.14 18.66
C PRO A 193 -1.46 1.82 19.14
N GLY A 194 -1.33 1.53 20.44
CA GLY A 194 -1.82 0.29 21.04
C GLY A 194 -0.89 -0.93 20.90
N GLU A 195 0.28 -0.80 20.27
CA GLU A 195 1.24 -1.89 20.23
C GLU A 195 1.95 -2.14 21.56
N THR A 196 2.24 -3.41 21.80
CA THR A 196 2.95 -3.98 22.96
C THR A 196 3.98 -4.99 22.45
N GLU A 197 4.82 -5.51 23.33
CA GLU A 197 5.76 -6.60 22.99
C GLU A 197 5.01 -7.83 22.46
N GLU A 198 3.84 -8.15 23.02
CA GLU A 198 3.00 -9.27 22.56
C GLU A 198 2.49 -9.04 21.14
N THR A 199 1.94 -7.84 20.84
CA THR A 199 1.42 -7.55 19.49
C THR A 199 2.51 -7.44 18.43
N LEU A 200 3.74 -7.06 18.82
CA LEU A 200 4.90 -7.15 17.92
C LEU A 200 5.26 -8.62 17.60
N LEU A 201 5.18 -9.53 18.57
CA LEU A 201 5.34 -10.97 18.32
C LEU A 201 4.24 -11.51 17.40
N GLU A 202 2.98 -11.04 17.55
CA GLU A 202 1.88 -11.35 16.63
C GLU A 202 2.20 -10.89 15.20
N SER A 203 2.81 -9.70 15.04
CA SER A 203 3.23 -9.17 13.73
C SER A 203 4.31 -10.02 13.09
N ILE A 204 5.31 -10.47 13.87
CA ILE A 204 6.34 -11.39 13.39
C ILE A 204 5.73 -12.75 13.01
N HIS A 205 4.78 -13.25 13.80
CA HIS A 205 4.05 -14.48 13.49
C HIS A 205 3.26 -14.34 12.19
N SER A 206 2.53 -13.24 12.01
CA SER A 206 1.78 -12.93 10.78
C SER A 206 2.68 -12.96 9.54
N TYR A 207 3.87 -12.34 9.62
CA TYR A 207 4.85 -12.43 8.55
C TYR A 207 5.22 -13.88 8.21
N LYS A 208 5.50 -14.72 9.22
CA LYS A 208 5.85 -16.13 9.03
C LYS A 208 4.71 -16.91 8.37
N VAL A 209 3.46 -16.70 8.81
CA VAL A 209 2.28 -17.32 8.22
C VAL A 209 2.14 -16.98 6.73
N ILE A 210 2.32 -15.71 6.36
CA ILE A 210 2.21 -15.30 4.95
C ILE A 210 3.38 -15.86 4.14
N ALA A 211 4.59 -15.87 4.70
CA ALA A 211 5.77 -16.46 4.06
C ALA A 211 5.62 -17.97 3.82
N ASP A 212 4.97 -18.69 4.74
CA ASP A 212 4.65 -20.11 4.57
C ASP A 212 3.59 -20.34 3.47
N ILE A 213 2.57 -19.48 3.38
CA ILE A 213 1.52 -19.57 2.35
C ILE A 213 2.09 -19.26 0.96
N MET A 214 2.77 -18.14 0.81
CA MET A 214 3.19 -17.62 -0.49
C MET A 214 4.53 -18.21 -0.95
N GLY A 215 5.38 -18.58 -0.03
CA GLY A 215 6.79 -18.94 -0.23
C GLY A 215 7.69 -17.75 0.13
N LYS A 216 8.67 -18.02 0.98
CA LYS A 216 9.58 -17.01 1.55
C LYS A 216 10.26 -16.14 0.48
N GLY A 217 10.67 -16.72 -0.65
CA GLY A 217 11.32 -15.99 -1.75
C GLY A 217 10.41 -15.02 -2.52
N GLN A 218 9.08 -15.09 -2.32
CA GLN A 218 8.11 -14.18 -2.93
C GLN A 218 7.74 -13.01 -2.01
N ILE A 219 8.16 -13.03 -0.73
CA ILE A 219 7.74 -12.05 0.28
C ILE A 219 8.89 -11.11 0.61
N LYS A 220 8.61 -9.81 0.56
CA LYS A 220 9.51 -8.74 1.00
C LYS A 220 8.84 -7.95 2.13
N PRO A 221 9.15 -8.21 3.41
CA PRO A 221 8.65 -7.37 4.49
C PRO A 221 9.35 -6.01 4.46
N VAL A 222 8.57 -4.95 4.59
CA VAL A 222 9.04 -3.57 4.73
C VAL A 222 8.57 -3.05 6.08
N ILE A 223 9.51 -2.53 6.85
CA ILE A 223 9.25 -1.95 8.16
C ILE A 223 9.25 -0.44 8.02
N PHE A 224 8.19 0.20 8.47
CA PHE A 224 8.09 1.65 8.46
C PHE A 224 7.58 2.18 9.81
N PHE A 225 7.86 3.44 10.09
CA PHE A 225 7.23 4.18 11.17
C PHE A 225 6.10 5.02 10.63
N ILE A 226 5.02 5.13 11.39
CA ILE A 226 3.90 5.97 10.99
C ILE A 226 4.36 7.42 10.96
N GLY A 227 4.33 8.03 9.77
CA GLY A 227 4.52 9.46 9.60
C GLY A 227 3.23 10.21 10.00
N VAL A 228 3.35 11.12 10.97
CA VAL A 228 2.21 11.96 11.36
C VAL A 228 1.97 12.99 10.26
N GLN A 229 0.81 12.89 9.63
CA GLN A 229 0.40 13.77 8.54
C GLN A 229 -0.72 14.72 9.02
N PRO A 230 -0.74 15.99 8.59
CA PRO A 230 -1.86 16.90 8.88
C PRO A 230 -3.19 16.32 8.39
N HIS A 231 -4.26 16.62 9.10
CA HIS A 231 -5.64 16.19 8.78
C HIS A 231 -5.89 14.68 8.90
N THR A 232 -5.06 13.96 9.65
CA THR A 232 -5.27 12.55 9.96
C THR A 232 -5.77 12.39 11.40
N ARG A 233 -6.48 11.31 11.67
CA ARG A 233 -6.97 10.99 13.03
C ARG A 233 -5.83 10.78 14.03
N ILE A 234 -4.70 10.24 13.56
CA ILE A 234 -3.52 10.08 14.42
C ILE A 234 -2.96 11.45 14.85
N GLU A 235 -2.96 12.44 13.97
CA GLU A 235 -2.55 13.80 14.33
C GLU A 235 -3.41 14.35 15.48
N GLU A 236 -4.74 14.28 15.35
CA GLU A 236 -5.68 14.72 16.38
C GLU A 236 -5.42 14.01 17.72
N ARG A 237 -5.32 12.68 17.69
CA ARG A 237 -5.02 11.85 18.85
C ARG A 237 -3.70 12.22 19.54
N LEU A 238 -2.65 12.50 18.76
CA LEU A 238 -1.34 12.85 19.29
C LEU A 238 -1.31 14.27 19.87
N ILE A 239 -2.08 15.18 19.32
CA ILE A 239 -2.27 16.53 19.90
C ILE A 239 -3.07 16.43 21.21
N GLU A 240 -4.15 15.67 21.24
CA GLU A 240 -4.97 15.47 22.45
C GLU A 240 -4.20 14.82 23.60
N SER A 241 -3.33 13.86 23.28
CA SER A 241 -2.46 13.20 24.26
C SER A 241 -1.27 14.05 24.74
N GLY A 242 -1.02 15.20 24.10
CA GLY A 242 0.14 16.04 24.39
C GLY A 242 1.48 15.51 23.85
N TYR A 243 1.45 14.45 23.05
CA TYR A 243 2.64 13.95 22.36
C TYR A 243 3.14 14.93 21.31
N LEU A 244 2.22 15.55 20.59
CA LEU A 244 2.46 16.58 19.58
C LEU A 244 1.89 17.93 20.06
N ASP A 245 2.63 19.00 19.85
CA ASP A 245 2.17 20.34 20.20
C ASP A 245 1.02 20.78 19.27
N LYS A 246 0.04 21.53 19.80
CA LYS A 246 -1.07 22.07 18.98
C LYS A 246 -0.60 22.94 17.81
N ILE A 247 0.54 23.59 17.98
CA ILE A 247 1.18 24.41 16.95
C ILE A 247 2.52 23.77 16.64
N TYR A 248 2.51 22.80 15.77
CA TYR A 248 3.72 22.17 15.26
C TYR A 248 3.90 22.52 13.77
N ASN A 249 5.14 22.42 13.28
CA ASN A 249 5.42 22.60 11.87
C ASN A 249 5.66 21.22 11.20
N PRO A 250 4.73 20.72 10.38
CA PRO A 250 4.88 19.42 9.71
C PRO A 250 6.02 19.40 8.68
N LEU A 251 6.50 20.58 8.26
CA LEU A 251 7.62 20.73 7.32
C LEU A 251 8.93 21.09 8.05
N SER A 252 9.00 20.91 9.36
CA SER A 252 10.20 21.22 10.14
C SER A 252 11.37 20.33 9.74
N LEU A 253 12.52 20.93 9.50
CA LEU A 253 13.79 20.21 9.29
C LEU A 253 14.56 20.00 10.61
N ASN A 254 14.00 20.42 11.75
CA ASN A 254 14.60 20.17 13.05
C ASN A 254 14.54 18.66 13.39
N PRO A 255 15.70 18.01 13.67
CA PRO A 255 15.74 16.57 13.96
C PRO A 255 14.83 16.13 15.11
N PHE A 256 14.65 16.96 16.13
CA PHE A 256 13.75 16.65 17.26
C PHE A 256 12.29 16.70 16.86
N ALA A 257 11.90 17.64 15.98
CA ALA A 257 10.55 17.70 15.43
C ALA A 257 10.30 16.52 14.49
N ILE A 258 11.25 16.21 13.59
CA ILE A 258 11.16 15.05 12.69
C ILE A 258 10.98 13.76 13.49
N ARG A 259 11.73 13.59 14.59
CA ARG A 259 11.59 12.41 15.46
C ARG A 259 10.18 12.26 16.05
N LYS A 260 9.50 13.36 16.40
CA LYS A 260 8.11 13.34 16.85
C LYS A 260 7.12 13.00 15.71
N LEU A 261 7.41 13.50 14.49
CA LEU A 261 6.59 13.23 13.31
C LEU A 261 6.74 11.80 12.78
N LEU A 262 7.81 11.10 13.12
CA LEU A 262 7.95 9.66 12.93
C LEU A 262 7.55 8.98 14.23
N TYR A 263 6.26 8.61 14.32
CA TYR A 263 5.67 8.08 15.56
C TYR A 263 6.37 6.79 16.00
N ASN A 264 7.13 6.88 17.07
CA ASN A 264 7.83 5.76 17.70
C ASN A 264 8.02 6.04 19.21
N PRO A 265 6.95 5.94 20.02
CA PRO A 265 7.00 6.29 21.43
C PRO A 265 7.64 5.21 22.29
N PRO A 266 8.14 5.58 23.51
CA PRO A 266 8.49 4.62 24.55
C PRO A 266 7.28 3.75 24.95
N PRO A 267 7.52 2.53 25.48
CA PRO A 267 8.81 1.91 25.82
C PRO A 267 9.47 1.14 24.67
N LEU A 268 8.79 0.94 23.54
CA LEU A 268 9.25 0.08 22.44
C LEU A 268 10.28 0.75 21.53
N ASP A 269 10.36 2.09 21.56
CA ASP A 269 11.15 2.91 20.64
C ASP A 269 12.61 2.49 20.50
N ARG A 270 13.28 2.20 21.61
CA ARG A 270 14.70 1.83 21.61
C ARG A 270 14.96 0.45 21.04
N MET A 271 14.10 -0.51 21.40
CA MET A 271 14.22 -1.89 20.92
C MET A 271 14.01 -1.97 19.42
N ILE A 272 12.99 -1.30 18.91
CA ILE A 272 12.68 -1.27 17.47
C ILE A 272 13.80 -0.54 16.70
N ALA A 273 14.23 0.64 17.19
CA ALA A 273 15.32 1.38 16.57
C ALA A 273 16.63 0.57 16.53
N ALA A 274 16.99 -0.14 17.61
CA ALA A 274 18.16 -1.01 17.65
C ALA A 274 18.05 -2.15 16.63
N SER A 275 16.86 -2.75 16.45
CA SER A 275 16.63 -3.80 15.46
C SER A 275 16.76 -3.27 14.02
N CYS A 276 16.28 -2.06 13.76
CA CYS A 276 16.43 -1.41 12.45
C CYS A 276 17.92 -1.09 12.16
N LEU A 277 18.65 -0.59 13.16
CA LEU A 277 20.08 -0.27 13.02
C LEU A 277 20.95 -1.52 12.77
N GLU A 278 20.63 -2.64 13.41
CA GLU A 278 21.32 -3.92 13.19
C GLU A 278 21.18 -4.40 11.74
N ALA A 279 20.03 -4.16 11.12
CA ALA A 279 19.75 -4.54 9.75
C ALA A 279 20.16 -3.46 8.70
N TRP A 280 20.75 -2.34 9.12
CA TRP A 280 20.99 -1.19 8.22
C TRP A 280 21.92 -1.49 7.06
N GLY A 281 22.94 -2.34 7.28
CA GLY A 281 23.94 -2.73 6.26
C GLY A 281 23.48 -3.82 5.31
N GLU A 282 22.30 -4.41 5.52
CA GLU A 282 21.79 -5.50 4.69
C GLU A 282 21.24 -4.98 3.35
N LYS A 283 21.18 -5.87 2.37
CA LYS A 283 20.51 -5.58 1.09
C LYS A 283 19.05 -5.22 1.32
N GLU A 284 18.52 -4.36 0.48
CA GLU A 284 17.15 -3.86 0.61
C GLU A 284 16.11 -4.99 0.69
N GLU A 285 16.28 -6.04 -0.11
CA GLU A 285 15.38 -7.19 -0.14
C GLU A 285 15.39 -7.99 1.17
N GLU A 286 16.51 -8.00 1.90
CA GLU A 286 16.70 -8.79 3.12
C GLU A 286 16.46 -7.96 4.39
N ARG A 287 16.55 -6.65 4.29
CA ARG A 287 16.55 -5.74 5.44
C ARG A 287 15.33 -5.90 6.34
N GLY A 288 14.14 -5.95 5.77
CA GLY A 288 12.91 -6.08 6.55
C GLY A 288 12.84 -7.38 7.34
N GLU A 289 13.25 -8.49 6.74
CA GLU A 289 13.33 -9.78 7.42
C GLU A 289 14.36 -9.76 8.55
N ARG A 290 15.51 -9.13 8.33
CA ARG A 290 16.53 -8.99 9.38
C ARG A 290 16.03 -8.18 10.57
N VAL A 291 15.28 -7.10 10.32
CA VAL A 291 14.61 -6.35 11.41
C VAL A 291 13.66 -7.24 12.19
N MET A 292 12.80 -8.01 11.51
CA MET A 292 11.87 -8.93 12.18
C MET A 292 12.58 -9.96 13.05
N LEU A 293 13.68 -10.55 12.55
CA LEU A 293 14.48 -11.54 13.29
C LEU A 293 15.20 -10.90 14.50
N ALA A 294 15.79 -9.73 14.31
CA ALA A 294 16.47 -9.01 15.39
C ALA A 294 15.48 -8.57 16.49
N LEU A 295 14.28 -8.15 16.09
CA LEU A 295 13.23 -7.78 17.01
C LEU A 295 12.71 -9.01 17.79
N GLU A 296 12.50 -10.14 17.11
CA GLU A 296 12.05 -11.38 17.76
C GLU A 296 13.02 -11.83 18.86
N LYS A 297 14.33 -11.83 18.57
CA LYS A 297 15.35 -12.18 19.57
C LYS A 297 15.27 -11.29 20.81
N ARG A 298 15.19 -9.97 20.62
CA ARG A 298 15.07 -9.02 21.74
C ARG A 298 13.80 -9.22 22.56
N LEU A 299 12.67 -9.47 21.89
CA LEU A 299 11.40 -9.73 22.58
C LEU A 299 11.40 -11.04 23.37
N ARG A 300 12.23 -12.02 22.97
CA ARG A 300 12.40 -13.30 23.67
C ARG A 300 13.52 -13.28 24.73
N GLY A 301 14.29 -12.19 24.81
CA GLY A 301 15.43 -12.08 25.72
C GLY A 301 16.65 -12.90 25.27
N GLU A 302 16.83 -13.12 23.99
CA GLU A 302 17.92 -13.88 23.37
C GLU A 302 19.06 -12.97 22.88
#